data_ce1579b58890cb17c42fad7fa0bd24d9
#
_entry.id   ce1579b58890cb17c42fad7fa0bd24d9
#
_cell.length_a   1.000
_cell.length_b   1.000
_cell.length_c   1.000
_cell.angle_alpha   90.00
_cell.angle_beta   90.00
_cell.angle_gamma   90.00
#
_symmetry.space_group_name_H-M   'P 1'
#
loop_
_entity.id
_entity.type
_entity.pdbx_description
1 polymer ?
#
loop_
_entity_poly.entity_id
_entity_poly.type
_entity_poly.pdbx_seq_one_letter_code
_entity_poly.pdbx_strand_id
1 'polypeptide(L)'
;MLELDRINTFRGPAHVLNGVSLTVRDAESVVLVGRNGAGKTTTIDSIMGLLPVRSGTITFNGTDISRLPTHQRALAGIGYAPEDAGIFPDLTVVENFLISQSLARAAGKAAPTAGDSGIDERVLTLFPEVRAFTKRRGLFLSGGQKKMVAIARAMTLSPTILLLDEPFEGLAPVVVTRFIEAVTRIKAMGVSLLIAESNLMTASRVADRLYAIDRGEIIFEGEPRRAFENEEVMKTIRG
;
A
#
# COMPACT_ATOMS: atom_id res chain seq x y z
N MET A 1 6.57 12.33 -5.28
CA MET A 1 7.07 11.29 -6.15
C MET A 1 7.98 10.37 -5.40
N LEU A 2 7.86 9.05 -5.62
CA LEU A 2 8.71 8.02 -5.00
C LEU A 2 9.66 7.44 -6.04
N GLU A 3 10.93 7.27 -5.68
CA GLU A 3 11.96 6.67 -6.52
C GLU A 3 12.85 5.75 -5.69
N LEU A 4 13.05 4.53 -6.16
CA LEU A 4 14.02 3.57 -5.66
C LEU A 4 15.13 3.44 -6.70
N ASP A 5 16.38 3.65 -6.30
CA ASP A 5 17.55 3.46 -7.15
C ASP A 5 18.42 2.34 -6.58
N ARG A 6 18.42 1.20 -7.27
CA ARG A 6 19.24 0.00 -7.02
C ARG A 6 19.31 -0.41 -5.56
N ILE A 7 18.16 -0.44 -4.88
CA ILE A 7 18.12 -0.83 -3.49
C ILE A 7 18.44 -2.32 -3.30
N ASN A 8 19.25 -2.59 -2.28
CA ASN A 8 19.57 -3.93 -1.81
C ASN A 8 19.09 -4.07 -0.37
N THR A 9 18.26 -5.08 -0.12
CA THR A 9 17.66 -5.30 1.20
C THR A 9 17.80 -6.76 1.61
N PHE A 10 18.03 -6.98 2.90
CA PHE A 10 18.22 -8.30 3.51
C PHE A 10 17.14 -8.58 4.56
N ARG A 11 16.69 -9.83 4.65
CA ARG A 11 15.94 -10.37 5.79
C ARG A 11 16.83 -11.38 6.52
N GLY A 12 17.41 -10.96 7.66
CA GLY A 12 18.46 -11.75 8.30
C GLY A 12 19.63 -11.98 7.33
N PRO A 13 20.05 -13.24 7.12
CA PRO A 13 21.15 -13.55 6.19
C PRO A 13 20.72 -13.54 4.71
N ALA A 14 19.43 -13.58 4.41
CA ALA A 14 18.94 -13.70 3.03
C ALA A 14 18.97 -12.35 2.32
N HIS A 15 19.67 -12.27 1.19
CA HIS A 15 19.62 -11.14 0.26
C HIS A 15 18.33 -11.25 -0.56
N VAL A 16 17.34 -10.42 -0.26
CA VAL A 16 15.99 -10.53 -0.84
C VAL A 16 15.78 -9.56 -2.00
N LEU A 17 16.29 -8.33 -1.90
CA LEU A 17 16.22 -7.37 -3.01
C LEU A 17 17.61 -7.14 -3.58
N ASN A 18 17.74 -7.35 -4.89
CA ASN A 18 18.97 -7.30 -5.64
C ASN A 18 18.93 -6.12 -6.64
N GLY A 19 19.33 -4.92 -6.20
CA GLY A 19 19.40 -3.75 -7.06
C GLY A 19 18.04 -3.29 -7.62
N VAL A 20 16.97 -3.40 -6.83
CA VAL A 20 15.62 -3.02 -7.25
C VAL A 20 15.54 -1.53 -7.51
N SER A 21 15.07 -1.17 -8.71
CA SER A 21 14.77 0.21 -9.12
C SER A 21 13.33 0.30 -9.59
N LEU A 22 12.58 1.27 -9.08
CA LEU A 22 11.22 1.59 -9.53
C LEU A 22 10.87 3.04 -9.20
N THR A 23 9.90 3.57 -9.89
CA THR A 23 9.39 4.93 -9.65
C THR A 23 7.87 4.91 -9.56
N VAL A 24 7.30 5.84 -8.78
CA VAL A 24 5.86 6.14 -8.78
C VAL A 24 5.71 7.65 -8.98
N ARG A 25 5.00 8.08 -10.02
CA ARG A 25 4.74 9.48 -10.32
C ARG A 25 3.56 9.99 -9.52
N ASP A 26 3.37 11.32 -9.53
CA ASP A 26 2.23 11.94 -8.85
C ASP A 26 0.91 11.46 -9.48
N ALA A 27 -0.06 11.12 -8.63
CA ALA A 27 -1.38 10.59 -9.00
C ALA A 27 -1.33 9.32 -9.88
N GLU A 28 -0.21 8.59 -9.89
CA GLU A 28 -0.04 7.34 -10.63
C GLU A 28 -0.37 6.14 -9.73
N SER A 29 -1.01 5.14 -10.29
CA SER A 29 -1.18 3.82 -9.68
C SER A 29 -0.19 2.83 -10.30
N VAL A 30 0.83 2.47 -9.54
CA VAL A 30 1.85 1.49 -9.93
C VAL A 30 1.59 0.18 -9.20
N VAL A 31 1.64 -0.93 -9.91
CA VAL A 31 1.55 -2.25 -9.29
C VAL A 31 2.87 -3.00 -9.44
N LEU A 32 3.37 -3.54 -8.35
CA LEU A 32 4.51 -4.45 -8.29
C LEU A 32 3.96 -5.88 -8.23
N VAL A 33 3.98 -6.60 -9.35
CA VAL A 33 3.46 -7.96 -9.44
C VAL A 33 4.58 -8.98 -9.35
N GLY A 34 4.32 -10.11 -8.68
CA GLY A 34 5.28 -11.21 -8.56
C GLY A 34 4.72 -12.32 -7.68
N ARG A 35 5.34 -13.50 -7.73
CA ARG A 35 4.96 -14.65 -6.89
C ARG A 35 5.20 -14.37 -5.41
N ASN A 36 4.62 -15.20 -4.54
CA ASN A 36 4.95 -15.19 -3.12
C ASN A 36 6.44 -15.47 -2.93
N GLY A 37 7.10 -14.65 -2.13
CA GLY A 37 8.56 -14.71 -1.94
C GLY A 37 9.40 -13.97 -2.99
N ALA A 38 8.81 -13.36 -4.03
CA ALA A 38 9.56 -12.62 -5.05
C ALA A 38 10.22 -11.33 -4.56
N GLY A 39 9.81 -10.79 -3.40
CA GLY A 39 10.37 -9.56 -2.83
C GLY A 39 9.38 -8.39 -2.70
N LYS A 40 8.11 -8.56 -3.05
CA LYS A 40 7.08 -7.48 -3.02
C LYS A 40 6.95 -6.80 -1.65
N THR A 41 6.59 -7.57 -0.61
CA THR A 41 6.48 -7.07 0.78
C THR A 41 7.80 -6.48 1.27
N THR A 42 8.94 -7.11 0.91
CA THR A 42 10.26 -6.59 1.27
C THR A 42 10.52 -5.23 0.62
N THR A 43 10.04 -5.00 -0.60
CA THR A 43 10.12 -3.69 -1.25
C THR A 43 9.31 -2.64 -0.48
N ILE A 44 8.06 -2.94 -0.14
CA ILE A 44 7.19 -2.06 0.65
C ILE A 44 7.80 -1.80 2.04
N ASP A 45 8.28 -2.83 2.74
CA ASP A 45 8.93 -2.71 4.04
C ASP A 45 10.20 -1.84 3.98
N SER A 46 10.96 -1.93 2.89
CA SER A 46 12.13 -1.07 2.65
C SER A 46 11.72 0.39 2.47
N ILE A 47 10.64 0.66 1.72
CA ILE A 47 10.10 2.01 1.53
C ILE A 47 9.59 2.57 2.86
N MET A 48 8.93 1.76 3.68
CA MET A 48 8.44 2.16 5.00
C MET A 48 9.55 2.29 6.06
N GLY A 49 10.75 1.74 5.79
CA GLY A 49 11.85 1.70 6.76
C GLY A 49 11.63 0.68 7.88
N LEU A 50 10.79 -0.31 7.65
CA LEU A 50 10.63 -1.49 8.50
C LEU A 50 11.81 -2.45 8.32
N LEU A 51 12.38 -2.46 7.12
CA LEU A 51 13.64 -3.12 6.80
C LEU A 51 14.67 -2.09 6.33
N PRO A 52 15.90 -2.12 6.87
CA PRO A 52 16.95 -1.20 6.45
C PRO A 52 17.45 -1.56 5.05
N VAL A 53 17.59 -0.55 4.19
CA VAL A 53 18.27 -0.66 2.89
C VAL A 53 19.77 -0.70 3.13
N ARG A 54 20.46 -1.73 2.62
CA ARG A 54 21.90 -1.90 2.77
C ARG A 54 22.69 -1.04 1.80
N SER A 55 22.19 -0.89 0.58
CA SER A 55 22.77 -0.01 -0.46
C SER A 55 21.67 0.42 -1.44
N GLY A 56 21.98 1.46 -2.22
CA GLY A 56 20.98 2.15 -3.04
C GLY A 56 20.29 3.27 -2.26
N THR A 57 19.38 3.96 -2.89
CA THR A 57 18.68 5.11 -2.31
C THR A 57 17.17 5.03 -2.52
N ILE A 58 16.41 5.56 -1.55
CA ILE A 58 14.97 5.79 -1.66
C ILE A 58 14.73 7.28 -1.53
N THR A 59 14.22 7.89 -2.59
CA THR A 59 13.89 9.31 -2.62
C THR A 59 12.36 9.49 -2.63
N PHE A 60 11.86 10.36 -1.77
CA PHE A 60 10.46 10.72 -1.72
C PHE A 60 10.30 12.25 -1.76
N ASN A 61 9.57 12.75 -2.76
CA ASN A 61 9.40 14.19 -3.02
C ASN A 61 10.72 14.96 -3.04
N GLY A 62 11.76 14.38 -3.67
CA GLY A 62 13.09 14.97 -3.79
C GLY A 62 13.98 14.86 -2.53
N THR A 63 13.47 14.22 -1.46
CA THR A 63 14.22 14.01 -0.22
C THR A 63 14.66 12.57 -0.09
N ASP A 64 15.93 12.31 0.20
CA ASP A 64 16.44 10.98 0.54
C ASP A 64 15.85 10.53 1.89
N ILE A 65 15.05 9.47 1.86
CA ILE A 65 14.43 8.88 3.03
C ILE A 65 15.07 7.54 3.43
N SER A 66 16.12 7.10 2.78
CA SER A 66 16.72 5.76 2.96
C SER A 66 17.04 5.44 4.42
N ARG A 67 17.41 6.43 5.21
CA ARG A 67 17.78 6.29 6.63
C ARG A 67 16.75 6.88 7.61
N LEU A 68 15.64 7.43 7.10
CA LEU A 68 14.60 7.98 7.98
C LEU A 68 13.85 6.83 8.68
N PRO A 69 13.55 6.98 9.97
CA PRO A 69 12.73 6.00 10.68
C PRO A 69 11.27 6.01 10.17
N THR A 70 10.58 4.88 10.32
CA THR A 70 9.22 4.64 9.80
C THR A 70 8.23 5.76 10.12
N HIS A 71 8.22 6.26 11.37
CA HIS A 71 7.30 7.32 11.77
C HIS A 71 7.54 8.63 11.02
N GLN A 72 8.77 8.98 10.70
CA GLN A 72 9.07 10.18 9.91
C GLN A 72 8.65 10.02 8.45
N ARG A 73 8.77 8.82 7.88
CA ARG A 73 8.26 8.52 6.53
C ARG A 73 6.74 8.63 6.48
N ALA A 74 6.04 8.12 7.49
CA ALA A 74 4.59 8.29 7.60
C ALA A 74 4.19 9.77 7.72
N LEU A 75 4.92 10.57 8.51
CA LEU A 75 4.68 12.01 8.64
C LEU A 75 5.02 12.78 7.35
N ALA A 76 5.99 12.32 6.56
CA ALA A 76 6.31 12.88 5.26
C ALA A 76 5.19 12.67 4.22
N GLY A 77 4.23 11.78 4.48
CA GLY A 77 3.07 11.55 3.61
C GLY A 77 2.99 10.16 2.98
N ILE A 78 3.71 9.18 3.51
CA ILE A 78 3.61 7.79 3.07
C ILE A 78 2.60 7.05 3.94
N GLY A 79 1.44 6.70 3.36
CA GLY A 79 0.45 5.82 4.00
C GLY A 79 0.78 4.35 3.74
N TYR A 80 0.40 3.46 4.66
CA TYR A 80 0.66 2.03 4.52
C TYR A 80 -0.49 1.18 5.05
N ALA A 81 -0.93 0.23 4.26
CA ALA A 81 -1.84 -0.83 4.66
C ALA A 81 -1.17 -2.19 4.38
N PRO A 82 -0.71 -2.91 5.42
CA PRO A 82 -0.04 -4.19 5.29
C PRO A 82 -1.03 -5.33 4.94
N GLU A 83 -0.49 -6.46 4.49
CA GLU A 83 -1.22 -7.67 4.11
C GLU A 83 -2.16 -8.17 5.23
N ASP A 84 -1.67 -8.19 6.48
CA ASP A 84 -2.43 -8.61 7.67
C ASP A 84 -3.41 -7.54 8.18
N ALA A 85 -3.58 -6.46 7.43
CA ALA A 85 -4.36 -5.27 7.76
C ALA A 85 -3.81 -4.43 8.93
N GLY A 86 -3.00 -4.96 9.83
CA GLY A 86 -2.35 -4.24 10.93
C GLY A 86 -3.29 -3.41 11.80
N ILE A 87 -4.55 -3.83 11.98
CA ILE A 87 -5.52 -3.15 12.86
C ILE A 87 -5.36 -3.64 14.30
N PHE A 88 -5.75 -2.80 15.27
CA PHE A 88 -5.78 -3.17 16.68
C PHE A 88 -7.03 -4.02 16.95
N PRO A 89 -6.89 -5.34 17.24
CA PRO A 89 -8.03 -6.25 17.29
C PRO A 89 -8.97 -5.99 18.47
N ASP A 90 -8.45 -5.52 19.59
CA ASP A 90 -9.23 -5.26 20.81
C ASP A 90 -9.95 -3.91 20.79
N LEU A 91 -9.57 -3.03 19.89
CA LEU A 91 -10.19 -1.72 19.71
C LEU A 91 -11.35 -1.80 18.71
N THR A 92 -12.35 -0.95 18.92
CA THR A 92 -13.40 -0.71 17.92
C THR A 92 -12.83 -0.08 16.65
N VAL A 93 -13.59 -0.12 15.58
CA VAL A 93 -13.20 0.56 14.33
C VAL A 93 -12.99 2.04 14.57
N VAL A 94 -13.89 2.73 15.29
CA VAL A 94 -13.71 4.15 15.63
C VAL A 94 -12.41 4.40 16.38
N GLU A 95 -12.09 3.60 17.40
CA GLU A 95 -10.86 3.74 18.17
C GLU A 95 -9.61 3.52 17.31
N ASN A 96 -9.64 2.57 16.36
CA ASN A 96 -8.58 2.39 15.37
C ASN A 96 -8.34 3.67 14.54
N PHE A 97 -9.40 4.38 14.16
CA PHE A 97 -9.27 5.66 13.43
C PHE A 97 -8.78 6.78 14.33
N LEU A 98 -9.25 6.85 15.59
CA LEU A 98 -8.85 7.90 16.55
C LEU A 98 -7.34 7.91 16.81
N ILE A 99 -6.70 6.74 16.84
CA ILE A 99 -5.23 6.66 16.96
C ILE A 99 -4.55 7.42 15.80
N SER A 100 -4.95 7.14 14.56
CA SER A 100 -4.37 7.80 13.38
C SER A 100 -4.67 9.29 13.34
N GLN A 101 -5.89 9.69 13.75
CA GLN A 101 -6.27 11.10 13.86
C GLN A 101 -5.44 11.84 14.92
N SER A 102 -5.17 11.20 16.05
CA SER A 102 -4.33 11.78 17.11
C SER A 102 -2.91 12.01 16.62
N LEU A 103 -2.36 11.06 15.87
CA LEU A 103 -1.04 11.20 15.25
C LEU A 103 -1.01 12.33 14.21
N ALA A 104 -2.05 12.46 13.38
CA ALA A 104 -2.17 13.53 12.39
C ALA A 104 -2.18 14.92 13.07
N ARG A 105 -2.96 15.06 14.15
CA ARG A 105 -3.01 16.30 14.94
C ARG A 105 -1.68 16.63 15.61
N ALA A 106 -1.03 15.64 16.22
CA ALA A 106 0.29 15.82 16.84
C ALA A 106 1.36 16.25 15.83
N ALA A 107 1.21 15.85 14.55
CA ALA A 107 2.06 16.24 13.44
C ALA A 107 1.71 17.61 12.81
N GLY A 108 0.75 18.36 13.39
CA GLY A 108 0.31 19.64 12.84
C GLY A 108 -0.47 19.55 11.52
N LYS A 109 -0.90 18.33 11.11
CA LYS A 109 -1.78 18.16 9.95
C LYS A 109 -3.19 18.60 10.30
N ALA A 110 -3.90 19.18 9.32
CA ALA A 110 -5.31 19.57 9.50
C ALA A 110 -6.11 18.40 10.07
N ALA A 111 -6.79 18.65 11.19
CA ALA A 111 -7.65 17.63 11.77
C ALA A 111 -8.72 17.24 10.75
N PRO A 112 -8.91 15.94 10.49
CA PRO A 112 -10.00 15.48 9.65
C PRO A 112 -11.31 16.04 10.21
N THR A 113 -12.20 16.49 9.35
CA THR A 113 -13.59 16.83 9.73
C THR A 113 -14.28 15.52 10.12
N ALA A 114 -14.22 15.17 11.41
CA ALA A 114 -14.94 14.02 11.93
C ALA A 114 -16.44 14.38 11.92
N GLY A 115 -17.22 13.64 11.13
CA GLY A 115 -18.67 13.66 11.25
C GLY A 115 -19.14 13.00 12.56
N ASP A 116 -20.45 12.80 12.71
CA ASP A 116 -21.07 12.16 13.90
C ASP A 116 -20.51 10.77 14.24
N SER A 117 -19.89 10.11 13.26
CA SER A 117 -19.23 8.80 13.43
C SER A 117 -17.85 8.86 14.11
N GLY A 118 -17.28 10.06 14.32
CA GLY A 118 -15.90 10.23 14.77
C GLY A 118 -14.83 9.90 13.72
N ILE A 119 -15.23 9.57 12.48
CA ILE A 119 -14.35 9.20 11.35
C ILE A 119 -14.49 10.27 10.28
N ASP A 120 -13.40 10.60 9.60
CA ASP A 120 -13.41 11.53 8.47
C ASP A 120 -14.35 11.02 7.35
N GLU A 121 -15.31 11.85 6.98
CA GLU A 121 -16.30 11.54 5.95
C GLU A 121 -15.64 11.23 4.59
N ARG A 122 -14.54 11.90 4.23
CA ARG A 122 -13.79 11.62 3.00
C ARG A 122 -13.29 10.18 2.98
N VAL A 123 -12.85 9.67 4.13
CA VAL A 123 -12.38 8.30 4.28
C VAL A 123 -13.54 7.30 4.20
N LEU A 124 -14.70 7.65 4.79
CA LEU A 124 -15.91 6.82 4.70
C LEU A 124 -16.52 6.76 3.29
N THR A 125 -16.17 7.69 2.38
CA THR A 125 -16.58 7.58 0.97
C THR A 125 -15.86 6.47 0.23
N LEU A 126 -14.66 6.04 0.70
CA LEU A 126 -13.92 4.95 0.09
C LEU A 126 -14.64 3.61 0.31
N PHE A 127 -15.09 3.39 1.53
CA PHE A 127 -15.79 2.19 1.96
C PHE A 127 -17.02 2.56 2.81
N PRO A 128 -18.15 2.93 2.18
CA PRO A 128 -19.36 3.33 2.91
C PRO A 128 -19.86 2.26 3.89
N GLU A 129 -19.57 1.00 3.60
CA GLU A 129 -19.92 -0.16 4.42
C GLU A 129 -19.33 -0.09 5.85
N VAL A 130 -18.20 0.60 6.02
CA VAL A 130 -17.53 0.76 7.33
C VAL A 130 -18.46 1.42 8.34
N ARG A 131 -19.38 2.30 7.91
CA ARG A 131 -20.38 2.93 8.78
C ARG A 131 -21.21 1.94 9.57
N ALA A 132 -21.52 0.77 8.98
CA ALA A 132 -22.38 -0.24 9.60
C ALA A 132 -21.71 -0.99 10.76
N PHE A 133 -20.38 -0.89 10.91
CA PHE A 133 -19.63 -1.65 11.92
C PHE A 133 -18.58 -0.81 12.68
N THR A 134 -18.75 0.51 12.72
CA THR A 134 -17.84 1.44 13.42
C THR A 134 -17.64 1.12 14.89
N LYS A 135 -18.66 0.58 15.57
CA LYS A 135 -18.64 0.19 16.99
C LYS A 135 -18.15 -1.25 17.22
N ARG A 136 -17.91 -2.05 16.15
CA ARG A 136 -17.35 -3.40 16.30
C ARG A 136 -15.87 -3.33 16.62
N ARG A 137 -15.41 -4.27 17.47
CA ARG A 137 -13.97 -4.50 17.68
C ARG A 137 -13.34 -5.16 16.46
N GLY A 138 -12.08 -4.84 16.19
CA GLY A 138 -11.33 -5.39 15.08
C GLY A 138 -11.29 -6.92 15.03
N LEU A 139 -11.30 -7.57 16.21
CA LEU A 139 -11.34 -9.02 16.34
C LEU A 139 -12.54 -9.67 15.63
N PHE A 140 -13.71 -8.99 15.63
CA PHE A 140 -14.95 -9.51 15.07
C PHE A 140 -15.21 -9.10 13.62
N LEU A 141 -14.23 -8.51 12.95
CA LEU A 141 -14.31 -8.15 11.54
C LEU A 141 -13.88 -9.33 10.66
N SER A 142 -14.54 -9.49 9.51
CA SER A 142 -14.06 -10.39 8.46
C SER A 142 -12.72 -9.87 7.89
N GLY A 143 -11.95 -10.74 7.19
CA GLY A 143 -10.69 -10.34 6.54
C GLY A 143 -10.87 -9.14 5.61
N GLY A 144 -11.90 -9.14 4.76
CA GLY A 144 -12.20 -8.01 3.88
C GLY A 144 -12.55 -6.73 4.64
N GLN A 145 -13.34 -6.83 5.74
CA GLN A 145 -13.63 -5.67 6.59
C GLN A 145 -12.37 -5.12 7.27
N LYS A 146 -11.45 -5.99 7.73
CA LYS A 146 -10.16 -5.57 8.29
C LYS A 146 -9.34 -4.81 7.27
N LYS A 147 -9.22 -5.32 6.04
CA LYS A 147 -8.51 -4.65 4.94
C LYS A 147 -9.16 -3.30 4.58
N MET A 148 -10.51 -3.20 4.54
CA MET A 148 -11.21 -1.91 4.35
C MET A 148 -10.82 -0.89 5.42
N VAL A 149 -10.86 -1.30 6.70
CA VAL A 149 -10.48 -0.42 7.84
C VAL A 149 -9.02 -0.02 7.75
N ALA A 150 -8.12 -0.92 7.37
CA ALA A 150 -6.68 -0.64 7.25
C ALA A 150 -6.40 0.44 6.19
N ILE A 151 -6.96 0.30 4.99
CA ILE A 151 -6.80 1.26 3.90
C ILE A 151 -7.41 2.61 4.31
N ALA A 152 -8.64 2.60 4.82
CA ALA A 152 -9.33 3.79 5.26
C ALA A 152 -8.56 4.51 6.39
N ARG A 153 -8.02 3.77 7.35
CA ARG A 153 -7.18 4.30 8.44
C ARG A 153 -5.90 4.94 7.92
N ALA A 154 -5.22 4.30 6.95
CA ALA A 154 -4.02 4.86 6.34
C ALA A 154 -4.31 6.20 5.64
N MET A 155 -5.48 6.33 5.02
CA MET A 155 -5.94 7.58 4.38
C MET A 155 -6.21 8.72 5.37
N THR A 156 -6.46 8.43 6.65
CA THR A 156 -6.72 9.45 7.69
C THR A 156 -5.52 10.39 7.88
N LEU A 157 -4.30 9.94 7.59
CA LEU A 157 -3.08 10.75 7.66
C LEU A 157 -2.92 11.70 6.45
N SER A 158 -3.88 11.73 5.52
CA SER A 158 -3.82 12.48 4.26
C SER A 158 -2.51 12.23 3.52
N PRO A 159 -2.21 10.97 3.17
CA PRO A 159 -0.97 10.62 2.49
C PRO A 159 -0.95 11.19 1.07
N THR A 160 0.25 11.45 0.53
CA THR A 160 0.44 11.76 -0.88
C THR A 160 0.72 10.49 -1.71
N ILE A 161 1.21 9.43 -1.05
CA ILE A 161 1.31 8.09 -1.60
C ILE A 161 0.78 7.07 -0.60
N LEU A 162 0.07 6.05 -1.10
CA LEU A 162 -0.42 4.94 -0.30
C LEU A 162 0.20 3.63 -0.80
N LEU A 163 0.85 2.92 0.11
CA LEU A 163 1.42 1.60 -0.12
C LEU A 163 0.41 0.55 0.32
N LEU A 164 0.05 -0.38 -0.57
CA LEU A 164 -0.88 -1.48 -0.30
C LEU A 164 -0.17 -2.82 -0.53
N ASP A 165 -0.16 -3.67 0.46
CA ASP A 165 0.44 -5.00 0.36
C ASP A 165 -0.65 -6.07 0.28
N GLU A 166 -0.74 -6.76 -0.85
CA GLU A 166 -1.71 -7.81 -1.19
C GLU A 166 -3.17 -7.44 -0.81
N PRO A 167 -3.67 -6.24 -1.23
CA PRO A 167 -4.97 -5.78 -0.76
C PRO A 167 -6.14 -6.64 -1.23
N PHE A 168 -5.98 -7.40 -2.31
CA PHE A 168 -7.04 -8.21 -2.91
C PHE A 168 -6.98 -9.69 -2.51
N GLU A 169 -5.89 -10.12 -1.84
CA GLU A 169 -5.71 -11.50 -1.46
C GLU A 169 -6.79 -12.00 -0.49
N GLY A 170 -7.31 -13.20 -0.75
CA GLY A 170 -8.32 -13.85 0.10
C GLY A 170 -9.70 -13.20 0.08
N LEU A 171 -9.96 -12.26 -0.83
CA LEU A 171 -11.25 -11.58 -0.93
C LEU A 171 -12.21 -12.28 -1.90
N ALA A 172 -13.48 -12.30 -1.53
CA ALA A 172 -14.53 -12.72 -2.45
C ALA A 172 -14.64 -11.75 -3.66
N PRO A 173 -15.01 -12.22 -4.86
CA PRO A 173 -15.04 -11.40 -6.08
C PRO A 173 -15.82 -10.08 -5.96
N VAL A 174 -16.94 -10.09 -5.24
CA VAL A 174 -17.73 -8.87 -4.99
C VAL A 174 -16.97 -7.85 -4.14
N VAL A 175 -16.14 -8.31 -3.20
CA VAL A 175 -15.30 -7.44 -2.37
C VAL A 175 -14.14 -6.90 -3.17
N VAL A 176 -13.51 -7.70 -4.03
CA VAL A 176 -12.45 -7.24 -4.96
C VAL A 176 -12.94 -6.07 -5.80
N THR A 177 -14.19 -6.12 -6.32
CA THR A 177 -14.76 -5.01 -7.09
C THR A 177 -14.83 -3.73 -6.25
N ARG A 178 -15.24 -3.82 -4.97
CA ARG A 178 -15.27 -2.68 -4.05
C ARG A 178 -13.89 -2.07 -3.81
N PHE A 179 -12.87 -2.92 -3.69
CA PHE A 179 -11.47 -2.44 -3.52
C PHE A 179 -10.95 -1.74 -4.78
N ILE A 180 -11.29 -2.23 -5.98
CA ILE A 180 -10.94 -1.56 -7.24
C ILE A 180 -11.61 -0.19 -7.33
N GLU A 181 -12.89 -0.07 -6.96
CA GLU A 181 -13.58 1.22 -6.88
C GLU A 181 -12.90 2.16 -5.87
N ALA A 182 -12.48 1.64 -4.70
CA ALA A 182 -11.76 2.42 -3.70
C ALA A 182 -10.41 2.93 -4.23
N VAL A 183 -9.62 2.06 -4.89
CA VAL A 183 -8.36 2.44 -5.56
C VAL A 183 -8.59 3.58 -6.56
N THR A 184 -9.64 3.46 -7.39
CA THR A 184 -10.00 4.51 -8.37
C THR A 184 -10.33 5.84 -7.68
N ARG A 185 -11.07 5.80 -6.57
CA ARG A 185 -11.42 7.00 -5.79
C ARG A 185 -10.21 7.62 -5.11
N ILE A 186 -9.32 6.81 -4.53
CA ILE A 186 -8.06 7.26 -3.90
C ILE A 186 -7.22 7.99 -4.95
N LYS A 187 -7.07 7.42 -6.14
CA LYS A 187 -6.37 8.06 -7.25
C LYS A 187 -7.02 9.38 -7.66
N ALA A 188 -8.36 9.43 -7.76
CA ALA A 188 -9.10 10.66 -8.08
C ALA A 188 -8.94 11.76 -7.02
N MET A 189 -8.55 11.41 -5.78
CA MET A 189 -8.17 12.36 -4.73
C MET A 189 -6.73 12.90 -4.90
N GLY A 190 -6.01 12.50 -5.96
CA GLY A 190 -4.63 12.90 -6.22
C GLY A 190 -3.59 12.12 -5.43
N VAL A 191 -3.97 11.02 -4.77
CA VAL A 191 -3.04 10.16 -4.03
C VAL A 191 -2.43 9.14 -4.98
N SER A 192 -1.10 9.06 -4.99
CA SER A 192 -0.36 8.04 -5.73
C SER A 192 -0.46 6.68 -5.03
N LEU A 193 -0.34 5.60 -5.77
CA LEU A 193 -0.47 4.24 -5.24
C LEU A 193 0.72 3.38 -5.67
N LEU A 194 1.27 2.63 -4.71
CA LEU A 194 2.13 1.47 -4.99
C LEU A 194 1.47 0.25 -4.36
N ILE A 195 1.07 -0.68 -5.20
CA ILE A 195 0.34 -1.88 -4.80
C ILE A 195 1.21 -3.10 -5.09
N ALA A 196 1.54 -3.89 -4.07
CA ALA A 196 2.12 -5.21 -4.23
C ALA A 196 0.99 -6.23 -4.44
N GLU A 197 1.09 -7.07 -5.47
CA GLU A 197 0.02 -8.02 -5.82
C GLU A 197 0.60 -9.28 -6.48
N SER A 198 0.01 -10.44 -6.20
CA SER A 198 0.41 -11.69 -6.83
C SER A 198 -0.41 -12.01 -8.09
N ASN A 199 -1.61 -11.47 -8.20
CA ASN A 199 -2.53 -11.74 -9.30
C ASN A 199 -2.44 -10.68 -10.39
N LEU A 200 -1.86 -11.06 -11.56
CA LEU A 200 -1.70 -10.16 -12.70
C LEU A 200 -3.02 -9.64 -13.27
N MET A 201 -4.09 -10.45 -13.25
CA MET A 201 -5.40 -10.02 -13.74
C MET A 201 -5.99 -8.92 -12.85
N THR A 202 -5.87 -9.04 -11.53
CA THR A 202 -6.32 -8.01 -10.59
C THR A 202 -5.42 -6.78 -10.68
N ALA A 203 -4.09 -6.97 -10.74
CA ALA A 203 -3.10 -5.92 -10.91
C ALA A 203 -3.41 -5.04 -12.13
N SER A 204 -3.72 -5.66 -13.28
CA SER A 204 -4.00 -4.96 -14.54
C SER A 204 -5.25 -4.07 -14.52
N ARG A 205 -6.18 -4.31 -13.58
CA ARG A 205 -7.42 -3.53 -13.45
C ARG A 205 -7.23 -2.20 -12.70
N VAL A 206 -6.13 -2.09 -11.94
CA VAL A 206 -5.89 -0.93 -11.06
C VAL A 206 -4.60 -0.18 -11.41
N ALA A 207 -3.72 -0.76 -12.23
CA ALA A 207 -2.43 -0.18 -12.59
C ALA A 207 -2.51 0.75 -13.79
N ASP A 208 -1.82 1.89 -13.72
CA ASP A 208 -1.43 2.68 -14.90
C ASP A 208 -0.12 2.12 -15.48
N ARG A 209 0.78 1.68 -14.60
CA ARG A 209 2.06 1.05 -14.94
C ARG A 209 2.32 -0.12 -14.00
N LEU A 210 3.02 -1.12 -14.52
CA LEU A 210 3.29 -2.36 -13.83
C LEU A 210 4.79 -2.64 -13.84
N TYR A 211 5.31 -3.04 -12.68
CA TYR A 211 6.60 -3.71 -12.55
C TYR A 211 6.37 -5.18 -12.23
N ALA A 212 7.12 -6.07 -12.86
CA ALA A 212 7.19 -7.47 -12.42
C ALA A 212 8.51 -7.73 -11.70
N ILE A 213 8.42 -8.38 -10.54
CA ILE A 213 9.56 -8.75 -9.73
C ILE A 213 9.65 -10.28 -9.61
N ASP A 214 10.84 -10.81 -9.80
CA ASP A 214 11.18 -12.21 -9.51
C ASP A 214 12.50 -12.27 -8.77
N ARG A 215 12.58 -13.10 -7.72
CA ARG A 215 13.78 -13.34 -6.91
C ARG A 215 14.54 -12.06 -6.51
N GLY A 216 13.79 -11.00 -6.24
CA GLY A 216 14.33 -9.72 -5.80
C GLY A 216 14.85 -8.81 -6.90
N GLU A 217 14.59 -9.11 -8.17
CA GLU A 217 14.99 -8.31 -9.33
C GLU A 217 13.76 -7.89 -10.15
N ILE A 218 13.79 -6.66 -10.68
CA ILE A 218 12.75 -6.20 -11.61
C ILE A 218 13.05 -6.84 -12.99
N ILE A 219 12.10 -7.65 -13.47
CA ILE A 219 12.19 -8.34 -14.77
C ILE A 219 11.35 -7.65 -15.86
N PHE A 220 10.47 -6.73 -15.49
CA PHE A 220 9.61 -6.02 -16.44
C PHE A 220 9.16 -4.67 -15.85
N GLU A 221 9.08 -3.67 -16.74
CA GLU A 221 8.40 -2.39 -16.51
C GLU A 221 7.60 -2.02 -17.75
N GLY A 222 6.35 -1.64 -17.60
CA GLY A 222 5.54 -1.19 -18.72
C GLY A 222 4.05 -1.07 -18.47
N GLU A 223 3.30 -0.91 -19.53
CA GLU A 223 1.85 -0.93 -19.50
C GLU A 223 1.33 -2.32 -19.08
N PRO A 224 0.24 -2.41 -18.28
CA PRO A 224 -0.27 -3.69 -17.81
C PRO A 224 -0.57 -4.70 -18.93
N ARG A 225 -1.04 -4.24 -20.10
CA ARG A 225 -1.35 -5.12 -21.23
C ARG A 225 -0.10 -5.82 -21.78
N ARG A 226 1.04 -5.12 -21.84
CA ARG A 226 2.30 -5.68 -22.33
C ARG A 226 2.86 -6.76 -21.40
N ALA A 227 2.51 -6.74 -20.12
CA ALA A 227 2.93 -7.79 -19.19
C ALA A 227 2.34 -9.16 -19.57
N PHE A 228 1.12 -9.22 -20.13
CA PHE A 228 0.52 -10.47 -20.61
C PHE A 228 1.18 -11.01 -21.88
N GLU A 229 1.85 -10.17 -22.64
CA GLU A 229 2.57 -10.53 -23.88
C GLU A 229 4.03 -10.90 -23.61
N ASN A 230 4.53 -10.59 -22.41
CA ASN A 230 5.91 -10.87 -22.01
C ASN A 230 6.03 -12.32 -21.50
N GLU A 231 6.78 -13.14 -22.23
CA GLU A 231 6.95 -14.58 -21.93
C GLU A 231 7.59 -14.81 -20.55
N GLU A 232 8.57 -14.00 -20.17
CA GLU A 232 9.27 -14.10 -18.88
C GLU A 232 8.32 -13.79 -17.71
N VAL A 233 7.54 -12.72 -17.82
CA VAL A 233 6.53 -12.35 -16.82
C VAL A 233 5.50 -13.48 -16.70
N MET A 234 4.97 -13.98 -17.83
CA MET A 234 3.95 -15.02 -17.82
C MET A 234 4.46 -16.34 -17.26
N LYS A 235 5.71 -16.71 -17.57
CA LYS A 235 6.38 -17.90 -17.00
C LYS A 235 6.57 -17.74 -15.50
N THR A 236 7.02 -16.58 -15.05
CA THR A 236 7.24 -16.29 -13.63
C THR A 236 5.94 -16.33 -12.81
N ILE A 237 4.86 -15.74 -13.33
CA ILE A 237 3.61 -15.62 -12.57
C ILE A 237 2.77 -16.92 -12.60
N ARG A 238 2.81 -17.69 -13.70
CA ARG A 238 2.05 -18.95 -13.83
C ARG A 238 2.74 -20.13 -13.15
N GLY A 239 4.06 -20.09 -12.99
CA GLY A 239 4.94 -21.02 -12.25
C GLY A 239 4.94 -22.41 -12.69
#